data_ae7dbef58fc0b68581a01b8027b836ef
#
_entry.id   ae7dbef58fc0b68581a01b8027b836ef
#
_cell.length_a   1.000
_cell.length_b   1.000
_cell.length_c   1.000
_cell.angle_alpha   90.00
_cell.angle_beta   90.00
_cell.angle_gamma   90.00
#
_symmetry.space_group_name_H-M   'P 1'
#
loop_
_entity.id
_entity.type
_entity.pdbx_description
1 polymer ?
#
loop_
_entity_poly.entity_id
_entity_poly.type
_entity_poly.pdbx_seq_one_letter_code
_entity_poly.pdbx_strand_id
1 'polypeptide(L)'
;MSPTPTGSRSIIACSLLLMTACASSGWSGDTSNDMTEQTRVRARALGLRLGQLEPGPLNAITDVPGVKVGHVTLIRGEGPLQPGQGPVRTGVTVVVPREDVWHKKVPAGAFVLNGTGEMTGLAWIAESGFLEYPIALTNTLNVPRVANGVISWMLRRYPGIGITDDTLTPVVAECDDGRLNDIQGRHVSEADVVHALDDATAGPVSEGTVGAGTGMISYGFKGGIGTASRRLPAADGGFTIGVLVNANHGRRPELVMGGVPVGQQYATAPTHSSVAPDPNPERFHASREGSSGNAEGSIIVIIATDAPLDSRQLTRLGKRAALGLARTGSTARHGSGDFMLAFSTGNIIPHYPTEPTFSLTHLADTHLNAVITATVEATEEAILNALTGATTVTGRDGFRVEAISIPRLRALLSSDVTIRR
;
A
#
# COMPACT_ATOMS: atom_id res chain seq x y z
N MET A 1 -38.52 47.90 33.82
CA MET A 1 -39.55 48.70 33.11
C MET A 1 -39.72 48.09 31.75
N SER A 2 -40.75 47.25 31.62
CA SER A 2 -41.31 46.84 30.32
C SER A 2 -42.15 47.96 29.77
N PRO A 3 -42.50 47.98 28.46
CA PRO A 3 -43.51 47.03 27.97
C PRO A 3 -43.33 46.59 26.52
N THR A 4 -43.83 45.38 26.24
CA THR A 4 -44.48 44.92 25.01
C THR A 4 -45.83 45.70 24.77
N PRO A 5 -46.67 45.42 23.73
CA PRO A 5 -46.64 44.51 22.55
C PRO A 5 -47.32 45.13 21.29
N THR A 6 -47.54 44.29 20.24
CA THR A 6 -48.69 44.15 19.30
C THR A 6 -48.13 43.79 17.91
N GLY A 7 -48.50 42.77 17.15
CA GLY A 7 -49.77 42.08 16.97
C GLY A 7 -50.44 42.46 15.65
N SER A 8 -50.46 41.57 14.62
CA SER A 8 -51.54 41.45 13.60
C SER A 8 -51.03 40.61 12.41
N ARG A 9 -51.41 39.35 12.20
CA ARG A 9 -52.57 38.73 11.51
C ARG A 9 -52.56 38.88 9.97
N SER A 10 -52.31 37.77 9.36
CA SER A 10 -53.01 37.07 8.23
C SER A 10 -53.46 37.87 7.00
N ILE A 11 -53.17 37.34 5.83
CA ILE A 11 -54.20 36.98 4.84
C ILE A 11 -53.59 35.96 3.83
N ILE A 12 -54.36 34.87 3.64
CA ILE A 12 -54.22 33.83 2.63
C ILE A 12 -54.78 34.37 1.31
N ALA A 13 -54.10 34.15 0.21
CA ALA A 13 -54.77 34.19 -1.11
C ALA A 13 -54.23 33.04 -1.98
N CYS A 14 -55.16 32.13 -2.21
CA CYS A 14 -55.09 31.05 -3.18
C CYS A 14 -55.43 31.64 -4.56
N SER A 15 -54.66 31.32 -5.61
CA SER A 15 -55.09 31.46 -6.99
C SER A 15 -54.51 30.38 -7.86
N LEU A 16 -55.45 29.77 -8.52
CA LEU A 16 -55.42 28.58 -9.34
C LEU A 16 -55.19 28.92 -10.84
N LEU A 17 -54.60 27.98 -11.56
CA LEU A 17 -54.61 27.70 -13.01
C LEU A 17 -53.90 28.68 -13.97
N LEU A 18 -52.99 28.13 -14.76
CA LEU A 18 -53.31 27.70 -16.17
C LEU A 18 -52.18 26.84 -16.75
N MET A 19 -52.52 25.68 -17.26
CA MET A 19 -51.70 24.82 -18.11
C MET A 19 -51.56 25.47 -19.49
N THR A 20 -50.31 25.54 -19.99
CA THR A 20 -50.05 25.56 -21.44
C THR A 20 -49.01 24.55 -21.75
N ALA A 21 -49.43 23.52 -22.50
CA ALA A 21 -48.57 22.54 -23.12
C ALA A 21 -47.84 23.18 -24.30
N CYS A 22 -46.51 23.17 -24.27
CA CYS A 22 -45.67 23.32 -25.47
C CYS A 22 -44.89 22.04 -25.65
N ALA A 23 -45.24 21.28 -26.68
CA ALA A 23 -44.43 20.19 -27.18
C ALA A 23 -43.17 20.77 -27.84
N SER A 24 -41.99 20.36 -27.42
CA SER A 24 -40.74 20.53 -28.13
C SER A 24 -40.01 19.20 -28.19
N SER A 25 -39.89 18.74 -29.39
CA SER A 25 -39.03 17.77 -30.03
C SER A 25 -37.88 17.23 -29.19
N GLY A 26 -37.85 15.91 -29.13
CA GLY A 26 -36.81 15.11 -28.51
C GLY A 26 -35.41 15.38 -29.09
N TRP A 27 -34.49 15.57 -28.21
CA TRP A 27 -33.11 15.31 -28.43
C TRP A 27 -32.72 14.15 -27.49
N SER A 28 -32.75 12.95 -28.06
CA SER A 28 -32.21 11.74 -27.45
C SER A 28 -30.68 11.84 -27.51
N GLY A 29 -30.12 12.54 -26.59
CA GLY A 29 -28.71 12.41 -26.27
C GLY A 29 -28.53 11.15 -25.44
N ASP A 30 -28.15 10.08 -26.10
CA ASP A 30 -27.69 8.84 -25.47
C ASP A 30 -26.35 9.14 -24.79
N THR A 31 -26.41 9.55 -23.54
CA THR A 31 -25.25 9.62 -22.64
C THR A 31 -25.32 8.46 -21.66
N SER A 32 -25.35 7.24 -22.19
CA SER A 32 -25.00 6.05 -21.40
C SER A 32 -23.49 5.97 -21.21
N ASN A 33 -22.93 6.92 -20.45
CA ASN A 33 -21.62 6.79 -19.87
C ASN A 33 -21.78 6.09 -18.52
N ASP A 34 -22.43 4.92 -18.56
CA ASP A 34 -22.50 3.98 -17.44
C ASP A 34 -21.14 3.28 -17.30
N MET A 35 -20.16 4.03 -16.79
CA MET A 35 -18.92 3.48 -16.24
C MET A 35 -19.33 2.78 -14.95
N THR A 36 -19.94 1.61 -15.04
CA THR A 36 -20.11 0.70 -13.91
C THR A 36 -18.77 0.57 -13.22
N GLU A 37 -18.68 1.06 -11.99
CA GLU A 37 -17.52 0.87 -11.12
C GLU A 37 -17.25 -0.64 -11.06
N GLN A 38 -16.19 -1.07 -11.75
CA GLN A 38 -15.89 -2.50 -11.87
C GLN A 38 -15.62 -3.04 -10.47
N THR A 39 -16.44 -3.99 -10.04
CA THR A 39 -16.24 -4.67 -8.75
C THR A 39 -14.82 -5.20 -8.67
N ARG A 40 -14.04 -4.68 -7.74
CA ARG A 40 -12.66 -5.09 -7.49
C ARG A 40 -12.64 -6.47 -6.85
N VAL A 41 -11.66 -7.28 -7.23
CA VAL A 41 -11.53 -8.64 -6.73
C VAL A 41 -10.07 -8.94 -6.45
N ARG A 42 -9.81 -9.79 -5.48
CA ARG A 42 -8.45 -10.25 -5.19
C ARG A 42 -7.98 -11.26 -6.26
N ALA A 43 -6.67 -11.37 -6.44
CA ALA A 43 -6.06 -12.18 -7.50
C ALA A 43 -6.53 -13.65 -7.50
N ARG A 44 -6.72 -14.27 -6.34
CA ARG A 44 -7.26 -15.65 -6.23
C ARG A 44 -8.69 -15.79 -6.76
N ALA A 45 -9.52 -14.77 -6.61
CA ALA A 45 -10.89 -14.78 -7.13
C ALA A 45 -10.96 -14.75 -8.68
N LEU A 46 -9.83 -14.54 -9.33
CA LEU A 46 -9.65 -14.67 -10.78
C LEU A 46 -9.27 -16.09 -11.24
N GLY A 47 -9.20 -17.05 -10.31
CA GLY A 47 -8.80 -18.42 -10.59
C GLY A 47 -7.29 -18.66 -10.57
N LEU A 48 -6.49 -17.67 -10.18
CA LEU A 48 -5.04 -17.81 -10.09
C LEU A 48 -4.65 -18.72 -8.92
N ARG A 49 -3.82 -19.72 -9.19
CA ARG A 49 -3.08 -20.48 -8.18
C ARG A 49 -1.78 -19.78 -7.86
N LEU A 50 -1.71 -19.16 -6.69
CA LEU A 50 -0.55 -18.39 -6.23
C LEU A 50 0.14 -19.16 -5.10
N GLY A 51 1.05 -20.04 -5.48
CA GLY A 51 1.77 -20.92 -4.57
C GLY A 51 1.01 -22.20 -4.18
N GLN A 52 1.58 -22.92 -3.20
CA GLN A 52 1.10 -24.23 -2.73
C GLN A 52 0.50 -24.15 -1.31
N LEU A 53 0.88 -23.12 -0.54
CA LEU A 53 0.45 -22.95 0.84
C LEU A 53 -0.91 -22.25 0.91
N GLU A 54 -1.71 -22.65 1.90
CA GLU A 54 -3.02 -22.07 2.13
C GLU A 54 -2.89 -20.66 2.73
N PRO A 55 -3.74 -19.71 2.33
CA PRO A 55 -3.81 -18.42 2.98
C PRO A 55 -4.38 -18.51 4.39
N GLY A 56 -4.09 -17.52 5.22
CA GLY A 56 -4.81 -17.32 6.49
C GLY A 56 -6.25 -16.84 6.24
N PRO A 57 -7.06 -16.72 7.31
CA PRO A 57 -8.49 -16.39 7.19
C PRO A 57 -8.80 -15.09 6.47
N LEU A 58 -7.99 -14.06 6.67
CA LEU A 58 -8.11 -12.75 6.00
C LEU A 58 -7.25 -12.67 4.73
N ASN A 59 -6.33 -13.62 4.56
CA ASN A 59 -5.27 -13.57 3.55
C ASN A 59 -4.56 -12.21 3.54
N ALA A 60 -4.20 -11.70 4.72
CA ALA A 60 -3.63 -10.38 4.95
C ALA A 60 -2.50 -10.43 5.99
N ILE A 61 -1.67 -9.40 6.07
CA ILE A 61 -0.62 -9.29 7.08
C ILE A 61 -1.18 -9.36 8.51
N THR A 62 -2.41 -8.97 8.69
CA THR A 62 -3.15 -8.99 9.96
C THR A 62 -3.58 -10.40 10.40
N ASP A 63 -3.37 -11.44 9.60
CA ASP A 63 -3.49 -12.83 10.06
C ASP A 63 -2.38 -13.20 11.06
N VAL A 64 -1.29 -12.44 11.09
CA VAL A 64 -0.23 -12.60 12.09
C VAL A 64 -0.69 -11.99 13.42
N PRO A 65 -0.74 -12.77 14.50
CA PRO A 65 -1.28 -12.30 15.77
C PRO A 65 -0.59 -11.05 16.30
N GLY A 66 -1.38 -10.05 16.68
CA GLY A 66 -0.94 -8.78 17.25
C GLY A 66 -0.71 -7.67 16.20
N VAL A 67 -0.59 -8.01 14.91
CA VAL A 67 -0.37 -7.04 13.84
C VAL A 67 -1.64 -6.27 13.55
N LYS A 68 -1.51 -4.94 13.44
CA LYS A 68 -2.61 -4.03 13.04
C LYS A 68 -2.17 -3.17 11.88
N VAL A 69 -3.11 -2.77 11.03
CA VAL A 69 -2.89 -1.86 9.89
C VAL A 69 -3.90 -0.73 9.91
N GLY A 70 -3.43 0.49 9.61
CA GLY A 70 -4.27 1.68 9.49
C GLY A 70 -3.89 2.51 8.27
N HIS A 71 -4.85 3.29 7.75
CA HIS A 71 -4.67 4.11 6.56
C HIS A 71 -5.34 5.46 6.72
N VAL A 72 -4.71 6.51 6.18
CA VAL A 72 -5.37 7.77 5.86
C VAL A 72 -5.13 8.07 4.38
N THR A 73 -6.21 8.25 3.63
CA THR A 73 -6.22 8.51 2.18
C THR A 73 -6.56 9.96 1.92
N LEU A 74 -5.74 10.67 1.13
CA LEU A 74 -5.93 12.07 0.78
C LEU A 74 -6.16 12.21 -0.72
N ILE A 75 -7.40 12.52 -1.10
CA ILE A 75 -7.82 12.80 -2.49
C ILE A 75 -8.51 14.16 -2.50
N ARG A 76 -7.89 15.20 -3.11
CA ARG A 76 -8.41 16.55 -3.14
C ARG A 76 -7.98 17.28 -4.42
N GLY A 77 -8.86 18.16 -4.94
CA GLY A 77 -8.58 19.01 -6.08
C GLY A 77 -8.45 18.24 -7.41
N GLU A 78 -8.56 18.97 -8.49
CA GLU A 78 -8.43 18.52 -9.88
C GLU A 78 -7.75 19.58 -10.73
N GLY A 79 -7.40 19.23 -11.97
CA GLY A 79 -6.83 20.19 -12.95
C GLY A 79 -5.30 20.28 -12.90
N PRO A 80 -4.74 21.42 -13.36
CA PRO A 80 -3.30 21.64 -13.43
C PRO A 80 -2.62 21.63 -12.07
N LEU A 81 -1.36 21.16 -12.03
CA LEU A 81 -0.55 21.22 -10.83
C LEU A 81 -0.36 22.64 -10.32
N GLN A 82 -0.73 22.86 -9.08
CA GLN A 82 -0.41 24.06 -8.30
C GLN A 82 0.45 23.65 -7.10
N PRO A 83 1.78 23.82 -7.14
CA PRO A 83 2.67 23.36 -6.08
C PRO A 83 2.26 23.88 -4.70
N GLY A 84 2.12 22.97 -3.74
CA GLY A 84 1.64 23.27 -2.39
C GLY A 84 0.13 23.29 -2.20
N GLN A 85 -0.65 23.21 -3.30
CA GLN A 85 -2.13 23.25 -3.24
C GLN A 85 -2.79 21.98 -3.80
N GLY A 86 -2.16 21.31 -4.75
CA GLY A 86 -2.68 20.08 -5.36
C GLY A 86 -2.66 20.06 -6.88
N PRO A 87 -3.35 19.09 -7.52
CA PRO A 87 -4.20 18.02 -6.94
C PRO A 87 -3.45 17.05 -6.03
N VAL A 88 -4.13 16.56 -4.98
CA VAL A 88 -3.58 15.66 -3.98
C VAL A 88 -4.08 14.24 -4.23
N ARG A 89 -3.14 13.29 -4.37
CA ARG A 89 -3.38 11.85 -4.55
C ARG A 89 -2.33 11.07 -3.76
N THR A 90 -2.44 11.09 -2.43
CA THR A 90 -1.45 10.54 -1.51
C THR A 90 -2.09 10.00 -0.23
N GLY A 91 -1.29 9.63 0.74
CA GLY A 91 -1.73 9.20 2.05
C GLY A 91 -0.63 8.57 2.88
N VAL A 92 -1.02 7.97 3.98
CA VAL A 92 -0.16 7.21 4.88
C VAL A 92 -0.79 5.85 5.20
N THR A 93 0.05 4.83 5.25
CA THR A 93 -0.29 3.48 5.72
C THR A 93 0.62 3.14 6.87
N VAL A 94 0.06 2.61 7.96
CA VAL A 94 0.84 2.22 9.13
C VAL A 94 0.68 0.74 9.43
N VAL A 95 1.76 0.10 9.89
CA VAL A 95 1.77 -1.26 10.41
C VAL A 95 2.25 -1.23 11.85
N VAL A 96 1.41 -1.66 12.78
CA VAL A 96 1.72 -1.77 14.20
C VAL A 96 2.06 -3.23 14.49
N PRO A 97 3.30 -3.58 14.86
CA PRO A 97 3.73 -4.96 15.06
C PRO A 97 3.02 -5.66 16.22
N ARG A 98 2.79 -4.93 17.29
CA ARG A 98 2.05 -5.35 18.50
C ARG A 98 1.63 -4.14 19.32
N GLU A 99 0.73 -4.34 20.28
CA GLU A 99 0.11 -3.24 21.02
C GLU A 99 1.09 -2.43 21.87
N ASP A 100 1.96 -3.06 22.61
CA ASP A 100 2.93 -2.41 23.51
C ASP A 100 4.35 -2.59 22.94
N VAL A 101 4.56 -2.15 21.70
CA VAL A 101 5.81 -2.41 20.97
C VAL A 101 7.03 -1.75 21.60
N TRP A 102 6.87 -0.64 22.33
CA TRP A 102 7.97 0.02 23.02
C TRP A 102 8.56 -0.84 24.13
N HIS A 103 7.71 -1.37 25.02
CA HIS A 103 8.18 -2.20 26.12
C HIS A 103 8.38 -3.68 25.73
N LYS A 104 7.70 -4.12 24.67
CA LYS A 104 7.70 -5.52 24.18
C LYS A 104 8.15 -5.53 22.72
N LYS A 105 9.45 -5.24 22.51
CA LYS A 105 10.05 -5.17 21.19
C LYS A 105 9.92 -6.49 20.44
N VAL A 106 9.94 -6.40 19.10
CA VAL A 106 9.88 -7.58 18.22
C VAL A 106 11.21 -7.76 17.49
N PRO A 107 11.75 -8.99 17.38
CA PRO A 107 12.88 -9.25 16.48
C PRO A 107 12.59 -8.74 15.08
N ALA A 108 13.56 -8.11 14.44
CA ALA A 108 13.43 -7.53 13.10
C ALA A 108 14.72 -7.68 12.30
N GLY A 109 14.57 -7.66 10.98
CA GLY A 109 15.67 -7.64 10.04
C GLY A 109 15.24 -7.00 8.72
N ALA A 110 16.16 -6.32 8.06
CA ALA A 110 15.88 -5.60 6.83
C ALA A 110 16.81 -6.04 5.69
N PHE A 111 16.37 -5.81 4.45
CA PHE A 111 17.15 -6.03 3.26
C PHE A 111 16.84 -4.95 2.22
N VAL A 112 17.88 -4.29 1.71
CA VAL A 112 17.79 -3.33 0.61
C VAL A 112 18.22 -4.04 -0.66
N LEU A 113 17.29 -4.21 -1.61
CA LEU A 113 17.59 -4.78 -2.93
C LEU A 113 18.13 -3.68 -3.85
N ASN A 114 17.47 -2.53 -3.89
CA ASN A 114 17.89 -1.30 -4.54
C ASN A 114 17.66 -0.11 -3.62
N GLY A 115 18.64 0.78 -3.50
CA GLY A 115 18.65 1.89 -2.56
C GLY A 115 18.22 3.24 -3.15
N THR A 116 17.53 3.29 -4.28
CA THR A 116 17.02 4.55 -4.85
C THR A 116 15.71 4.93 -4.17
N GLY A 117 15.80 5.49 -2.97
CA GLY A 117 14.67 5.84 -2.12
C GLY A 117 15.07 5.87 -0.65
N GLU A 118 14.08 5.84 0.24
CA GLU A 118 14.32 5.91 1.67
C GLU A 118 13.45 4.92 2.47
N MET A 119 14.10 4.24 3.40
CA MET A 119 13.48 3.65 4.58
C MET A 119 14.33 4.03 5.79
N THR A 120 13.81 4.92 6.63
CA THR A 120 14.54 5.38 7.83
C THR A 120 14.65 4.27 8.88
N GLY A 121 15.55 4.43 9.84
CA GLY A 121 15.70 3.52 10.98
C GLY A 121 16.41 2.20 10.68
N LEU A 122 16.81 1.92 9.43
CA LEU A 122 17.42 0.64 9.04
C LEU A 122 18.78 0.40 9.74
N ALA A 123 19.57 1.46 9.97
CA ALA A 123 20.85 1.34 10.66
C ALA A 123 20.66 0.80 12.09
N TRP A 124 19.65 1.31 12.81
CA TRP A 124 19.32 0.83 14.14
C TRP A 124 18.79 -0.60 14.15
N ILE A 125 17.92 -0.94 13.19
CA ILE A 125 17.43 -2.33 13.05
C ILE A 125 18.58 -3.30 12.76
N ALA A 126 19.53 -2.90 11.92
CA ALA A 126 20.70 -3.75 11.61
C ALA A 126 21.61 -3.95 12.82
N GLU A 127 21.79 -2.92 13.65
CA GLU A 127 22.62 -2.97 14.86
C GLU A 127 21.92 -3.72 15.99
N SER A 128 20.65 -3.38 16.26
CA SER A 128 19.90 -3.89 17.42
C SER A 128 19.24 -5.24 17.18
N GLY A 129 18.87 -5.55 15.95
CA GLY A 129 18.14 -6.77 15.58
C GLY A 129 16.65 -6.76 15.97
N PHE A 130 16.09 -5.61 16.32
CA PHE A 130 14.68 -5.50 16.73
C PHE A 130 14.00 -4.24 16.22
N LEU A 131 12.68 -4.21 16.34
CA LEU A 131 11.79 -3.09 16.08
C LEU A 131 11.02 -2.77 17.36
N GLU A 132 10.92 -1.48 17.70
CA GLU A 132 10.32 -0.97 18.95
C GLU A 132 9.30 0.14 18.73
N TYR A 133 8.85 0.33 17.46
CA TYR A 133 7.89 1.35 17.05
C TYR A 133 7.08 0.87 15.84
N PRO A 134 5.96 1.56 15.50
CA PRO A 134 5.23 1.30 14.27
C PRO A 134 6.06 1.61 13.02
N ILE A 135 5.71 0.95 11.92
CA ILE A 135 6.24 1.22 10.58
C ILE A 135 5.23 2.10 9.85
N ALA A 136 5.69 3.17 9.18
CA ALA A 136 4.84 4.01 8.35
C ALA A 136 5.31 4.01 6.90
N LEU A 137 4.36 4.05 5.96
CA LEU A 137 4.58 4.13 4.51
C LEU A 137 3.93 5.42 3.99
N THR A 138 4.61 6.14 3.10
CA THR A 138 4.11 7.39 2.54
C THR A 138 4.77 7.70 1.18
N ASN A 139 4.77 8.96 0.74
CA ASN A 139 5.55 9.39 -0.42
C ASN A 139 6.91 9.99 -0.03
N THR A 140 7.80 10.11 -1.02
CA THR A 140 9.20 10.50 -0.84
C THR A 140 9.37 11.80 -0.03
N LEU A 141 8.69 12.87 -0.40
CA LEU A 141 8.89 14.16 0.26
C LEU A 141 8.16 14.29 1.62
N ASN A 142 7.28 13.34 1.95
CA ASN A 142 6.59 13.30 3.23
C ASN A 142 7.32 12.52 4.33
N VAL A 143 8.38 11.77 4.00
CA VAL A 143 9.13 10.97 4.99
C VAL A 143 9.42 11.75 6.28
N PRO A 144 9.98 12.98 6.26
CA PRO A 144 10.25 13.71 7.50
C PRO A 144 9.00 14.07 8.31
N ARG A 145 7.89 14.43 7.63
CA ARG A 145 6.63 14.79 8.31
C ARG A 145 5.96 13.58 8.95
N VAL A 146 5.97 12.45 8.24
CA VAL A 146 5.42 11.20 8.73
C VAL A 146 6.27 10.66 9.90
N ALA A 147 7.60 10.79 9.82
CA ALA A 147 8.48 10.47 10.93
C ALA A 147 8.14 11.29 12.19
N ASN A 148 7.91 12.59 12.03
CA ASN A 148 7.46 13.45 13.13
C ASN A 148 6.11 12.98 13.72
N GLY A 149 5.15 12.59 12.87
CA GLY A 149 3.87 12.05 13.32
C GLY A 149 3.99 10.74 14.11
N VAL A 150 4.89 9.84 13.69
CA VAL A 150 5.20 8.61 14.46
C VAL A 150 5.81 8.98 15.82
N ILE A 151 6.76 9.93 15.86
CA ILE A 151 7.37 10.41 17.11
C ILE A 151 6.29 10.98 18.03
N SER A 152 5.43 11.88 17.55
CA SER A 152 4.37 12.49 18.35
C SER A 152 3.40 11.47 18.92
N TRP A 153 3.01 10.46 18.12
CA TRP A 153 2.17 9.37 18.59
C TRP A 153 2.86 8.55 19.70
N MET A 154 4.15 8.23 19.52
CA MET A 154 4.94 7.48 20.50
C MET A 154 5.10 8.27 21.81
N LEU A 155 5.43 9.56 21.74
CA LEU A 155 5.58 10.42 22.92
C LEU A 155 4.26 10.56 23.70
N ARG A 156 3.12 10.62 22.99
CA ARG A 156 1.79 10.65 23.62
C ARG A 156 1.49 9.34 24.37
N ARG A 157 1.87 8.21 23.79
CA ARG A 157 1.60 6.87 24.33
C ARG A 157 2.62 6.46 25.39
N TYR A 158 3.85 6.91 25.27
CA TYR A 158 4.97 6.58 26.14
C TYR A 158 5.68 7.89 26.57
N PRO A 159 5.13 8.60 27.58
CA PRO A 159 5.61 9.93 27.95
C PRO A 159 7.04 9.96 28.52
N GLY A 160 7.61 8.81 28.87
CA GLY A 160 8.99 8.68 29.36
C GLY A 160 10.05 8.84 28.28
N ILE A 161 9.72 8.63 27.00
CA ILE A 161 10.67 8.70 25.89
C ILE A 161 11.37 10.06 25.85
N GLY A 162 12.72 10.02 25.91
CA GLY A 162 13.57 11.22 25.90
C GLY A 162 13.62 12.00 27.23
N ILE A 163 12.97 11.51 28.30
CA ILE A 163 12.98 12.11 29.65
C ILE A 163 13.54 11.12 30.67
N THR A 164 12.90 9.97 30.82
CA THR A 164 13.33 8.88 31.71
C THR A 164 13.72 7.63 30.96
N ASP A 165 13.26 7.54 29.68
CA ASP A 165 13.52 6.45 28.77
C ASP A 165 14.45 6.90 27.64
N ASP A 166 14.94 5.93 26.87
CA ASP A 166 15.72 6.17 25.65
C ASP A 166 14.91 6.96 24.61
N THR A 167 15.58 7.37 23.54
CA THR A 167 14.97 8.00 22.35
C THR A 167 14.66 6.97 21.29
N LEU A 168 13.86 7.35 20.27
CA LEU A 168 13.48 6.48 19.16
C LEU A 168 13.93 7.02 17.80
N THR A 169 14.16 6.12 16.84
CA THR A 169 14.45 6.43 15.44
C THR A 169 13.35 5.80 14.57
N PRO A 170 12.32 6.56 14.14
CA PRO A 170 11.14 5.98 13.49
C PRO A 170 11.48 5.32 12.15
N VAL A 171 10.74 4.25 11.81
CA VAL A 171 10.79 3.62 10.49
C VAL A 171 9.70 4.19 9.61
N VAL A 172 10.13 4.92 8.58
CA VAL A 172 9.26 5.45 7.53
C VAL A 172 9.84 5.08 6.17
N ALA A 173 9.05 4.44 5.34
CA ALA A 173 9.41 4.05 3.98
C ALA A 173 8.54 4.77 2.94
N GLU A 174 9.06 4.89 1.72
CA GLU A 174 8.41 5.70 0.71
C GLU A 174 8.39 5.06 -0.69
N CYS A 175 7.44 5.53 -1.51
CA CYS A 175 7.45 5.42 -2.96
C CYS A 175 7.00 6.76 -3.56
N ASP A 176 7.58 7.15 -4.69
CA ASP A 176 7.27 8.42 -5.38
C ASP A 176 5.88 8.38 -6.01
N ASP A 177 4.97 9.26 -5.56
CA ASP A 177 3.62 9.45 -6.12
C ASP A 177 3.49 10.71 -7.00
N GLY A 178 4.57 11.41 -7.29
CA GLY A 178 4.60 12.72 -7.94
C GLY A 178 4.02 12.78 -9.35
N ARG A 179 3.73 11.64 -9.99
CA ARG A 179 3.03 11.63 -11.29
C ARG A 179 1.53 11.92 -11.17
N LEU A 180 0.92 11.52 -10.07
CA LEU A 180 -0.50 11.73 -9.79
C LEU A 180 -0.75 12.84 -8.77
N ASN A 181 0.24 13.10 -7.91
CA ASN A 181 0.15 13.92 -6.72
C ASN A 181 0.99 15.20 -6.83
N ASP A 182 0.56 16.28 -6.19
CA ASP A 182 1.43 17.40 -5.83
C ASP A 182 2.35 16.98 -4.68
N ILE A 183 3.42 16.25 -5.02
CA ILE A 183 4.35 15.71 -4.03
C ILE A 183 5.10 16.80 -3.26
N GLN A 184 5.36 17.97 -3.92
CA GLN A 184 6.05 19.09 -3.31
C GLN A 184 5.25 19.73 -2.17
N GLY A 185 3.92 19.62 -2.20
CA GLY A 185 3.03 20.12 -1.16
C GLY A 185 3.16 19.38 0.17
N ARG A 186 3.70 18.17 0.17
CA ARG A 186 3.89 17.35 1.39
C ARG A 186 2.61 17.29 2.22
N HIS A 187 1.53 16.84 1.60
CA HIS A 187 0.17 16.98 2.10
C HIS A 187 -0.20 16.07 3.27
N VAL A 188 0.55 15.00 3.52
CA VAL A 188 0.34 14.17 4.71
C VAL A 188 0.85 14.92 5.93
N SER A 189 -0.05 15.20 6.86
CA SER A 189 0.23 15.89 8.10
C SER A 189 0.57 14.91 9.22
N GLU A 190 1.12 15.43 10.31
CA GLU A 190 1.33 14.69 11.56
C GLU A 190 0.01 14.13 12.12
N ALA A 191 -1.08 14.90 12.04
CA ALA A 191 -2.41 14.46 12.48
C ALA A 191 -2.92 13.26 11.66
N ASP A 192 -2.65 13.21 10.37
CA ASP A 192 -3.01 12.06 9.52
C ASP A 192 -2.30 10.77 9.97
N VAL A 193 -1.03 10.89 10.37
CA VAL A 193 -0.26 9.75 10.90
C VAL A 193 -0.82 9.26 12.23
N VAL A 194 -1.10 10.19 13.13
CA VAL A 194 -1.70 9.89 14.44
C VAL A 194 -3.06 9.21 14.26
N HIS A 195 -3.90 9.72 13.35
CA HIS A 195 -5.19 9.13 13.02
C HIS A 195 -5.05 7.71 12.45
N ALA A 196 -4.14 7.49 11.51
CA ALA A 196 -3.88 6.16 10.96
C ALA A 196 -3.43 5.15 12.03
N LEU A 197 -2.61 5.60 13.00
CA LEU A 197 -2.13 4.76 14.11
C LEU A 197 -3.22 4.46 15.14
N ASP A 198 -4.06 5.43 15.46
CA ASP A 198 -5.16 5.27 16.42
C ASP A 198 -6.28 4.36 15.86
N ASP A 199 -6.53 4.43 14.55
CA ASP A 199 -7.54 3.62 13.85
C ASP A 199 -7.02 2.25 13.35
N ALA A 200 -5.76 1.92 13.60
CA ALA A 200 -5.17 0.65 13.15
C ALA A 200 -5.89 -0.56 13.75
N THR A 201 -6.31 -1.50 12.90
CA THR A 201 -7.06 -2.71 13.29
C THR A 201 -6.37 -3.99 12.84
N ALA A 202 -6.69 -5.11 13.51
CA ALA A 202 -6.28 -6.46 13.14
C ALA A 202 -7.27 -7.15 12.18
N GLY A 203 -8.23 -6.40 11.61
CA GLY A 203 -9.23 -6.88 10.68
C GLY A 203 -8.73 -6.97 9.23
N PRO A 204 -9.66 -7.10 8.27
CA PRO A 204 -9.35 -7.03 6.84
C PRO A 204 -8.60 -5.72 6.50
N VAL A 205 -7.59 -5.83 5.65
CA VAL A 205 -6.80 -4.68 5.18
C VAL A 205 -7.37 -4.18 3.85
N SER A 206 -7.62 -2.88 3.74
CA SER A 206 -8.00 -2.26 2.47
C SER A 206 -6.82 -2.27 1.49
N GLU A 207 -7.10 -2.56 0.20
CA GLU A 207 -6.09 -2.74 -0.84
C GLU A 207 -6.26 -1.76 -2.01
N GLY A 208 -5.23 -1.62 -2.84
CA GLY A 208 -5.24 -0.77 -4.01
C GLY A 208 -5.01 0.70 -3.69
N THR A 209 -5.97 1.54 -4.10
CA THR A 209 -5.90 3.00 -4.07
C THR A 209 -6.24 3.56 -2.69
N VAL A 210 -5.47 3.21 -1.67
CA VAL A 210 -5.71 3.56 -0.26
C VAL A 210 -4.40 3.91 0.45
N GLY A 211 -4.47 4.84 1.41
CA GLY A 211 -3.31 5.23 2.20
C GLY A 211 -2.12 5.66 1.34
N ALA A 212 -0.93 5.17 1.67
CA ALA A 212 0.28 5.39 0.89
C ALA A 212 0.17 4.90 -0.57
N GLY A 213 -0.74 3.97 -0.86
CA GLY A 213 -0.97 3.43 -2.20
C GLY A 213 -1.76 4.34 -3.14
N THR A 214 -2.29 5.46 -2.66
CA THR A 214 -3.23 6.32 -3.40
C THR A 214 -2.65 6.85 -4.72
N GLY A 215 -1.39 7.29 -4.75
CA GLY A 215 -0.73 7.84 -5.95
C GLY A 215 0.16 6.84 -6.70
N MET A 216 0.18 5.56 -6.33
CA MET A 216 1.13 4.58 -6.84
C MET A 216 0.75 4.00 -8.20
N ILE A 217 1.77 3.74 -9.03
CA ILE A 217 1.63 3.18 -10.39
C ILE A 217 2.50 1.93 -10.47
N SER A 218 1.88 0.78 -10.75
CA SER A 218 2.61 -0.48 -10.85
C SER A 218 2.33 -1.15 -12.18
N TYR A 219 3.39 -1.57 -12.87
CA TYR A 219 3.33 -2.13 -14.23
C TYR A 219 2.54 -1.25 -15.23
N GLY A 220 2.59 0.07 -15.06
CA GLY A 220 1.83 1.02 -15.90
C GLY A 220 0.32 0.96 -15.71
N PHE A 221 -0.18 0.25 -14.70
CA PHE A 221 -1.54 0.31 -14.18
C PHE A 221 -1.55 1.03 -12.84
N LYS A 222 -2.73 1.37 -12.33
CA LYS A 222 -2.85 1.85 -10.95
C LYS A 222 -2.39 0.74 -10.00
N GLY A 223 -1.40 1.06 -9.19
CA GLY A 223 -0.85 0.21 -8.14
C GLY A 223 -1.39 0.56 -6.77
N GLY A 224 -0.62 0.32 -5.72
CA GLY A 224 -0.96 0.73 -4.36
C GLY A 224 -0.68 -0.31 -3.28
N ILE A 225 -1.52 -0.32 -2.24
CA ILE A 225 -1.41 -1.27 -1.14
C ILE A 225 -1.93 -2.64 -1.56
N GLY A 226 -1.18 -3.68 -1.21
CA GLY A 226 -1.63 -5.06 -1.34
C GLY A 226 -1.16 -5.90 -0.17
N THR A 227 -1.89 -6.96 0.12
CA THR A 227 -1.55 -7.85 1.23
C THR A 227 -1.89 -9.30 0.92
N ALA A 228 -1.19 -10.22 1.57
CA ALA A 228 -1.49 -11.64 1.53
C ALA A 228 -0.88 -12.34 2.75
N SER A 229 -1.32 -13.56 3.03
CA SER A 229 -0.72 -14.40 4.06
C SER A 229 -0.60 -15.85 3.61
N ARG A 230 0.22 -16.61 4.34
CA ARG A 230 0.34 -18.06 4.23
C ARG A 230 0.36 -18.67 5.63
N ARG A 231 -0.37 -19.76 5.78
CA ARG A 231 -0.34 -20.58 6.99
C ARG A 231 0.44 -21.86 6.70
N LEU A 232 1.44 -22.12 7.53
CA LEU A 232 2.22 -23.34 7.42
C LEU A 232 1.44 -24.53 7.96
N PRO A 233 1.65 -25.74 7.41
CA PRO A 233 1.16 -26.98 8.02
C PRO A 233 1.66 -27.15 9.47
N ALA A 234 0.89 -27.89 10.28
CA ALA A 234 1.28 -28.16 11.67
C ALA A 234 2.66 -28.87 11.77
N ALA A 235 3.00 -29.69 10.78
CA ALA A 235 4.31 -30.35 10.71
C ALA A 235 5.48 -29.37 10.55
N ASP A 236 5.22 -28.17 10.00
CA ASP A 236 6.17 -27.07 9.85
C ASP A 236 5.99 -25.99 10.91
N GLY A 237 5.32 -26.33 12.02
CA GLY A 237 5.10 -25.46 13.18
C GLY A 237 3.78 -24.67 13.16
N GLY A 238 2.98 -24.73 12.10
CA GLY A 238 1.67 -24.07 12.00
C GLY A 238 1.72 -22.54 11.96
N PHE A 239 2.90 -21.97 11.75
CA PHE A 239 3.12 -20.52 11.77
C PHE A 239 2.41 -19.81 10.61
N THR A 240 2.15 -18.52 10.82
CA THR A 240 1.58 -17.61 9.82
C THR A 240 2.65 -16.63 9.33
N ILE A 241 2.71 -16.43 8.03
CA ILE A 241 3.52 -15.40 7.39
C ILE A 241 2.57 -14.46 6.66
N GLY A 242 2.62 -13.17 7.00
CA GLY A 242 1.83 -12.10 6.38
C GLY A 242 2.72 -11.10 5.68
N VAL A 243 2.28 -10.60 4.54
CA VAL A 243 2.99 -9.60 3.74
C VAL A 243 2.06 -8.44 3.42
N LEU A 244 2.58 -7.20 3.54
CA LEU A 244 1.97 -5.98 3.01
C LEU A 244 2.97 -5.30 2.08
N VAL A 245 2.49 -4.84 0.91
CA VAL A 245 3.31 -4.09 -0.04
C VAL A 245 2.73 -2.72 -0.32
N ASN A 246 3.60 -1.74 -0.64
CA ASN A 246 3.26 -0.54 -1.36
C ASN A 246 3.88 -0.65 -2.75
N ALA A 247 3.08 -0.98 -3.77
CA ALA A 247 3.54 -1.34 -5.10
C ALA A 247 3.49 -0.14 -6.06
N ASN A 248 4.68 0.32 -6.48
CA ASN A 248 4.89 1.45 -7.40
C ASN A 248 5.99 1.14 -8.40
N HIS A 249 6.00 -0.03 -9.02
CA HIS A 249 7.14 -0.54 -9.78
C HIS A 249 6.74 -1.24 -11.07
N GLY A 250 7.74 -1.56 -11.91
CA GLY A 250 7.61 -2.43 -13.07
C GLY A 250 7.06 -1.73 -14.32
N ARG A 251 7.27 -2.34 -15.48
CA ARG A 251 6.76 -1.88 -16.77
C ARG A 251 5.67 -2.81 -17.26
N ARG A 252 4.69 -2.27 -17.99
CA ARG A 252 3.52 -3.03 -18.45
C ARG A 252 3.87 -4.33 -19.17
N PRO A 253 4.80 -4.40 -20.12
CA PRO A 253 5.12 -5.65 -20.81
C PRO A 253 5.73 -6.74 -19.92
N GLU A 254 6.25 -6.36 -18.74
CA GLU A 254 6.93 -7.29 -17.82
C GLU A 254 5.95 -8.06 -16.93
N LEU A 255 4.70 -7.55 -16.74
CA LEU A 255 3.75 -8.12 -15.79
C LEU A 255 3.44 -9.58 -16.08
N VAL A 256 3.74 -10.43 -15.11
CA VAL A 256 3.39 -11.86 -15.07
C VAL A 256 2.45 -12.11 -13.89
N MET A 257 1.36 -12.83 -14.12
CA MET A 257 0.37 -13.18 -13.09
C MET A 257 0.17 -14.71 -13.09
N GLY A 258 0.63 -15.38 -12.04
CA GLY A 258 0.53 -16.84 -11.95
C GLY A 258 1.23 -17.59 -13.11
N GLY A 259 2.31 -17.03 -13.63
CA GLY A 259 3.07 -17.58 -14.77
C GLY A 259 2.54 -17.16 -16.16
N VAL A 260 1.44 -16.39 -16.23
CA VAL A 260 0.87 -15.88 -17.48
C VAL A 260 1.46 -14.51 -17.80
N PRO A 261 2.04 -14.26 -18.98
CA PRO A 261 2.65 -12.98 -19.37
C PRO A 261 1.55 -11.96 -19.75
N VAL A 262 0.73 -11.58 -18.77
CA VAL A 262 -0.43 -10.70 -18.92
C VAL A 262 -0.04 -9.35 -19.52
N GLY A 263 1.09 -8.79 -19.11
CA GLY A 263 1.55 -7.48 -19.55
C GLY A 263 1.79 -7.39 -21.05
N GLN A 264 2.33 -8.43 -21.68
CA GLN A 264 2.57 -8.49 -23.13
C GLN A 264 1.25 -8.47 -23.90
N GLN A 265 0.24 -9.19 -23.42
CA GLN A 265 -1.09 -9.25 -24.05
C GLN A 265 -1.86 -7.92 -23.93
N TYR A 266 -1.57 -7.12 -22.88
CA TYR A 266 -2.09 -5.74 -22.78
C TYR A 266 -1.35 -4.77 -23.71
N ALA A 267 -0.08 -5.02 -24.04
CA ALA A 267 0.71 -4.17 -24.93
C ALA A 267 0.31 -4.30 -26.42
N THR A 268 -0.16 -5.48 -26.84
CA THR A 268 -0.51 -5.78 -28.25
C THR A 268 -1.92 -5.35 -28.68
N ALA A 269 -2.82 -5.03 -27.71
CA ALA A 269 -4.14 -4.52 -28.05
C ALA A 269 -4.09 -3.02 -28.37
N PRO A 270 -4.91 -2.52 -29.33
CA PRO A 270 -5.07 -1.10 -29.55
C PRO A 270 -5.39 -0.44 -28.21
N THR A 271 -4.48 0.37 -27.70
CA THR A 271 -4.71 1.12 -26.49
C THR A 271 -5.71 2.23 -26.81
N HIS A 272 -6.99 2.05 -26.43
CA HIS A 272 -7.85 3.19 -26.13
C HIS A 272 -7.38 3.83 -24.80
N SER A 273 -6.07 3.84 -24.57
CA SER A 273 -5.47 4.60 -23.51
C SER A 273 -5.46 6.05 -23.96
N SER A 274 -6.47 6.79 -23.58
CA SER A 274 -6.37 8.24 -23.46
C SER A 274 -5.44 8.59 -22.28
N VAL A 275 -4.24 8.03 -22.29
CA VAL A 275 -3.14 8.62 -21.53
C VAL A 275 -2.83 9.87 -22.35
N ALA A 276 -3.37 11.02 -21.93
CA ALA A 276 -2.88 12.28 -22.41
C ALA A 276 -1.35 12.23 -22.28
N PRO A 277 -0.58 12.53 -23.33
CA PRO A 277 0.87 12.57 -23.23
C PRO A 277 1.20 13.46 -22.04
N ASP A 278 2.15 13.02 -21.20
CA ASP A 278 2.66 13.85 -20.11
C ASP A 278 2.93 15.24 -20.67
N PRO A 279 2.24 16.30 -20.23
CA PRO A 279 2.38 17.63 -20.79
C PRO A 279 3.80 18.18 -20.60
N ASN A 280 4.63 17.50 -19.82
CA ASN A 280 6.03 17.83 -19.64
C ASN A 280 6.91 16.55 -19.57
N PRO A 281 7.08 15.83 -20.70
CA PRO A 281 7.90 14.62 -20.72
C PRO A 281 9.35 14.88 -20.29
N GLU A 282 9.86 16.09 -20.48
CA GLU A 282 11.24 16.47 -20.12
C GLU A 282 11.46 16.54 -18.60
N ARG A 283 10.40 16.70 -17.82
CA ARG A 283 10.48 16.86 -16.37
C ARG A 283 11.00 15.62 -15.63
N PHE A 284 10.82 14.45 -16.23
CA PHE A 284 11.35 13.17 -15.72
C PHE A 284 12.51 12.64 -16.57
N HIS A 285 12.94 13.37 -17.60
CA HIS A 285 13.95 12.96 -18.57
C HIS A 285 15.32 13.65 -18.41
N ALA A 286 15.51 14.46 -17.39
CA ALA A 286 16.80 15.16 -17.21
C ALA A 286 18.02 14.22 -17.02
N SER A 287 17.85 12.93 -17.18
CA SER A 287 18.95 11.99 -17.01
C SER A 287 18.92 10.77 -17.92
N ARG A 288 18.56 10.84 -19.22
CA ARG A 288 19.09 9.85 -20.18
C ARG A 288 18.39 9.90 -21.54
N GLU A 289 19.18 10.20 -22.58
CA GLU A 289 18.93 9.78 -23.95
C GLU A 289 18.69 8.28 -24.00
N GLY A 290 17.52 7.83 -24.44
CA GLY A 290 17.22 6.43 -24.74
C GLY A 290 16.19 5.69 -23.87
N SER A 291 15.61 6.28 -22.83
CA SER A 291 14.54 5.62 -22.08
C SER A 291 13.16 6.14 -22.48
N SER A 292 12.34 5.27 -23.05
CA SER A 292 10.91 5.52 -23.21
C SER A 292 10.27 5.81 -21.83
N GLY A 293 9.94 7.02 -21.59
CA GLY A 293 9.17 7.74 -20.56
C GLY A 293 8.53 7.05 -19.36
N ASN A 294 9.11 5.99 -18.80
CA ASN A 294 8.60 5.37 -17.60
C ASN A 294 9.56 5.62 -16.44
N ALA A 295 9.11 6.39 -15.44
CA ALA A 295 9.80 6.47 -14.16
C ALA A 295 10.09 5.06 -13.65
N GLU A 296 11.34 4.81 -13.26
CA GLU A 296 11.72 3.61 -12.52
C GLU A 296 11.05 3.75 -11.15
N GLY A 297 10.22 2.75 -10.77
CA GLY A 297 9.38 2.84 -9.59
C GLY A 297 10.08 2.31 -8.34
N SER A 298 9.30 2.08 -7.29
CA SER A 298 9.77 1.56 -5.99
C SER A 298 8.80 0.52 -5.46
N ILE A 299 9.26 -0.35 -4.57
CA ILE A 299 8.38 -1.21 -3.78
C ILE A 299 8.85 -1.30 -2.34
N ILE A 300 7.90 -1.15 -1.42
CA ILE A 300 8.12 -1.46 -0.02
C ILE A 300 7.42 -2.77 0.30
N VAL A 301 8.13 -3.69 0.96
CA VAL A 301 7.60 -4.98 1.40
C VAL A 301 7.77 -5.12 2.89
N ILE A 302 6.67 -5.20 3.62
CA ILE A 302 6.65 -5.46 5.07
C ILE A 302 6.20 -6.90 5.28
N ILE A 303 7.02 -7.67 6.01
CA ILE A 303 6.81 -9.09 6.28
C ILE A 303 6.64 -9.27 7.77
N ALA A 304 5.54 -9.88 8.18
CA ALA A 304 5.28 -10.26 9.57
C ALA A 304 5.18 -11.77 9.70
N THR A 305 5.57 -12.32 10.86
CA THR A 305 5.36 -13.73 11.18
C THR A 305 5.24 -13.93 12.69
N ASP A 306 4.55 -14.98 13.11
CA ASP A 306 4.56 -15.48 14.49
C ASP A 306 5.60 -16.60 14.70
N ALA A 307 6.30 -17.04 13.65
CA ALA A 307 7.44 -17.93 13.80
C ALA A 307 8.54 -17.27 14.65
N PRO A 308 9.12 -17.97 15.64
CA PRO A 308 10.14 -17.39 16.51
C PRO A 308 11.50 -17.29 15.82
N LEU A 309 11.65 -16.25 15.01
CA LEU A 309 12.84 -15.98 14.20
C LEU A 309 13.74 -14.93 14.84
N ASP A 310 15.05 -15.07 14.62
CA ASP A 310 16.04 -14.04 14.94
C ASP A 310 16.20 -13.03 13.80
N SER A 311 16.92 -11.93 14.06
CA SER A 311 17.19 -10.87 13.07
C SER A 311 17.89 -11.37 11.80
N ARG A 312 18.82 -12.31 11.93
CA ARG A 312 19.53 -12.94 10.80
C ARG A 312 18.55 -13.72 9.91
N GLN A 313 17.62 -14.47 10.51
CA GLN A 313 16.60 -15.23 9.77
C GLN A 313 15.59 -14.29 9.11
N LEU A 314 15.18 -13.23 9.80
CA LEU A 314 14.28 -12.19 9.26
C LEU A 314 14.91 -11.43 8.08
N THR A 315 16.19 -11.08 8.17
CA THR A 315 16.94 -10.54 7.02
C THR A 315 16.93 -11.49 5.82
N ARG A 316 17.02 -12.82 6.06
CA ARG A 316 16.89 -13.83 4.99
C ARG A 316 15.50 -13.85 4.37
N LEU A 317 14.43 -13.61 5.14
CA LEU A 317 13.07 -13.46 4.57
C LEU A 317 12.98 -12.23 3.67
N GLY A 318 13.53 -11.08 4.08
CA GLY A 318 13.62 -9.90 3.24
C GLY A 318 14.29 -10.19 1.89
N LYS A 319 15.42 -10.90 1.89
CA LYS A 319 16.09 -11.35 0.66
C LYS A 319 15.21 -12.25 -0.21
N ARG A 320 14.32 -13.03 0.36
CA ARG A 320 13.43 -13.95 -0.37
C ARG A 320 12.19 -13.28 -0.91
N ALA A 321 11.72 -12.18 -0.29
CA ALA A 321 10.65 -11.37 -0.84
C ALA A 321 10.99 -10.86 -2.25
N ALA A 322 12.27 -10.59 -2.54
CA ALA A 322 12.74 -10.25 -3.89
C ALA A 322 12.43 -11.34 -4.94
N LEU A 323 12.37 -12.62 -4.55
CA LEU A 323 11.97 -13.70 -5.45
C LEU A 323 10.45 -13.67 -5.73
N GLY A 324 9.63 -13.26 -4.75
CA GLY A 324 8.21 -13.01 -4.95
C GLY A 324 7.95 -11.83 -5.90
N LEU A 325 8.72 -10.75 -5.74
CA LEU A 325 8.75 -9.63 -6.68
C LEU A 325 9.11 -10.09 -8.10
N ALA A 326 10.17 -10.87 -8.24
CA ALA A 326 10.62 -11.40 -9.55
C ALA A 326 9.57 -12.29 -10.23
N ARG A 327 8.74 -13.03 -9.48
CA ARG A 327 7.64 -13.84 -10.03
C ARG A 327 6.56 -13.02 -10.71
N THR A 328 6.40 -11.75 -10.34
CA THR A 328 5.47 -10.82 -11.01
C THR A 328 6.08 -10.16 -12.26
N GLY A 329 7.32 -10.53 -12.62
CA GLY A 329 8.02 -10.07 -13.82
C GLY A 329 8.96 -8.89 -13.59
N SER A 330 9.05 -8.36 -12.38
CA SER A 330 10.00 -7.28 -12.07
C SER A 330 11.45 -7.75 -12.11
N THR A 331 12.31 -6.91 -12.68
CA THR A 331 13.77 -7.10 -12.70
C THR A 331 14.50 -6.18 -11.71
N ALA A 332 13.75 -5.51 -10.82
CA ALA A 332 14.29 -4.55 -9.85
C ALA A 332 15.28 -3.58 -10.52
N ARG A 333 14.77 -2.71 -11.40
CA ARG A 333 15.58 -1.84 -12.26
C ARG A 333 16.43 -0.87 -11.47
N HIS A 334 17.52 -0.37 -12.10
CA HIS A 334 18.54 0.47 -11.49
C HIS A 334 17.99 1.66 -10.68
N GLY A 335 16.96 2.36 -11.16
CA GLY A 335 16.38 3.52 -10.48
C GLY A 335 15.22 3.17 -9.52
N SER A 336 14.96 1.88 -9.26
CA SER A 336 13.96 1.43 -8.31
C SER A 336 14.47 1.53 -6.88
N GLY A 337 13.59 1.90 -5.93
CA GLY A 337 13.84 1.82 -4.48
C GLY A 337 13.10 0.62 -3.90
N ASP A 338 13.82 -0.48 -3.63
CA ASP A 338 13.22 -1.74 -3.24
C ASP A 338 13.69 -2.13 -1.84
N PHE A 339 12.82 -1.90 -0.84
CA PHE A 339 13.13 -2.11 0.58
C PHE A 339 12.22 -3.16 1.20
N MET A 340 12.81 -4.09 1.94
CA MET A 340 12.14 -5.18 2.63
C MET A 340 12.44 -5.11 4.13
N LEU A 341 11.40 -5.11 4.96
CA LEU A 341 11.50 -5.19 6.42
C LEU A 341 10.69 -6.38 6.93
N ALA A 342 11.32 -7.27 7.66
CA ALA A 342 10.67 -8.42 8.28
C ALA A 342 10.75 -8.32 9.80
N PHE A 343 9.66 -8.70 10.49
CA PHE A 343 9.63 -8.80 11.95
C PHE A 343 8.86 -10.04 12.42
N SER A 344 9.14 -10.47 13.64
CA SER A 344 8.48 -11.62 14.25
C SER A 344 7.76 -11.25 15.53
N THR A 345 6.47 -11.63 15.65
CA THR A 345 5.70 -11.51 16.90
C THR A 345 5.88 -12.73 17.82
N GLY A 346 6.63 -13.76 17.38
CA GLY A 346 6.84 -15.02 18.11
C GLY A 346 7.70 -14.90 19.38
N ASN A 347 8.44 -13.80 19.50
CA ASN A 347 9.24 -13.47 20.67
C ASN A 347 8.89 -12.08 21.21
N ILE A 348 9.26 -11.86 22.48
CA ILE A 348 9.26 -10.55 23.12
C ILE A 348 10.69 -10.24 23.55
N ILE A 349 11.24 -9.12 23.09
CA ILE A 349 12.48 -8.56 23.60
C ILE A 349 12.09 -7.48 24.61
N PRO A 350 12.37 -7.65 25.92
CA PRO A 350 12.00 -6.66 26.93
C PRO A 350 12.82 -5.38 26.74
N HIS A 351 12.18 -4.22 26.89
CA HIS A 351 12.89 -2.93 26.83
C HIS A 351 13.83 -2.75 28.02
N TYR A 352 13.31 -3.05 29.22
CA TYR A 352 14.06 -3.01 30.49
C TYR A 352 14.07 -4.38 31.15
N PRO A 353 15.02 -5.27 30.79
CA PRO A 353 15.13 -6.55 31.46
C PRO A 353 15.58 -6.34 32.91
N THR A 354 14.91 -7.01 33.83
CA THR A 354 15.28 -7.00 35.27
C THR A 354 16.50 -7.84 35.57
N GLU A 355 16.75 -8.84 34.72
CA GLU A 355 17.88 -9.76 34.84
C GLU A 355 18.88 -9.53 33.72
N PRO A 356 20.18 -9.85 33.93
CA PRO A 356 21.23 -9.71 32.91
C PRO A 356 20.99 -10.55 31.65
N THR A 357 20.11 -11.55 31.73
CA THR A 357 19.81 -12.47 30.61
C THR A 357 18.31 -12.70 30.49
N PHE A 358 17.83 -12.92 29.26
CA PHE A 358 16.46 -13.39 28.98
C PHE A 358 16.49 -14.46 27.89
N SER A 359 15.45 -15.30 27.85
CA SER A 359 15.35 -16.40 26.89
C SER A 359 14.52 -16.00 25.68
N LEU A 360 14.96 -16.40 24.48
CA LEU A 360 14.21 -16.34 23.24
C LEU A 360 14.06 -17.75 22.66
N THR A 361 12.88 -18.05 22.14
CA THR A 361 12.67 -19.26 21.34
C THR A 361 13.28 -19.02 19.96
N HIS A 362 13.90 -20.05 19.39
CA HIS A 362 14.55 -19.95 18.09
C HIS A 362 14.12 -21.10 17.18
N LEU A 363 13.61 -20.79 16.00
CA LEU A 363 13.32 -21.78 14.95
C LEU A 363 14.62 -22.32 14.37
N ALA A 364 14.82 -23.63 14.42
CA ALA A 364 16.01 -24.23 13.81
C ALA A 364 16.08 -23.95 12.29
N ASP A 365 17.25 -23.59 11.78
CA ASP A 365 17.45 -23.24 10.35
C ASP A 365 17.00 -24.35 9.38
N THR A 366 17.01 -25.60 9.82
CA THR A 366 16.51 -26.76 9.04
C THR A 366 15.02 -26.68 8.72
N HIS A 367 14.22 -25.92 9.51
CA HIS A 367 12.80 -25.69 9.31
C HIS A 367 12.48 -24.37 8.61
N LEU A 368 13.48 -23.57 8.24
CA LEU A 368 13.28 -22.26 7.66
C LEU A 368 12.73 -22.30 6.21
N ASN A 369 12.86 -23.43 5.51
CA ASN A 369 12.43 -23.52 4.10
C ASN A 369 10.93 -23.28 3.91
N ALA A 370 10.09 -23.77 4.82
CA ALA A 370 8.64 -23.55 4.75
C ALA A 370 8.29 -22.06 4.91
N VAL A 371 8.94 -21.37 5.85
CA VAL A 371 8.77 -19.92 6.10
C VAL A 371 9.25 -19.09 4.88
N ILE A 372 10.38 -19.49 4.27
CA ILE A 372 10.90 -18.87 3.04
C ILE A 372 9.91 -19.03 1.89
N THR A 373 9.38 -20.24 1.67
CA THR A 373 8.38 -20.50 0.62
C THR A 373 7.14 -19.63 0.83
N ALA A 374 6.62 -19.59 2.06
CA ALA A 374 5.48 -18.78 2.42
C ALA A 374 5.71 -17.27 2.14
N THR A 375 6.92 -16.77 2.45
CA THR A 375 7.30 -15.38 2.18
C THR A 375 7.27 -15.06 0.69
N VAL A 376 7.85 -15.93 -0.15
CA VAL A 376 7.86 -15.74 -1.61
C VAL A 376 6.43 -15.72 -2.18
N GLU A 377 5.61 -16.71 -1.79
CA GLU A 377 4.24 -16.83 -2.28
C GLU A 377 3.34 -15.68 -1.80
N ALA A 378 3.45 -15.27 -0.55
CA ALA A 378 2.67 -14.15 -0.02
C ALA A 378 3.08 -12.81 -0.65
N THR A 379 4.38 -12.62 -0.95
CA THR A 379 4.86 -11.40 -1.62
C THR A 379 4.33 -11.31 -3.06
N GLU A 380 4.41 -12.40 -3.84
CA GLU A 380 3.81 -12.47 -5.18
C GLU A 380 2.33 -12.10 -5.14
N GLU A 381 1.55 -12.73 -4.26
CA GLU A 381 0.12 -12.48 -4.16
C GLU A 381 -0.21 -11.07 -3.69
N ALA A 382 0.52 -10.52 -2.72
CA ALA A 382 0.31 -9.15 -2.24
C ALA A 382 0.48 -8.11 -3.37
N ILE A 383 1.50 -8.27 -4.22
CA ILE A 383 1.71 -7.39 -5.38
C ILE A 383 0.54 -7.49 -6.37
N LEU A 384 0.07 -8.70 -6.65
CA LEU A 384 -1.07 -8.90 -7.56
C LEU A 384 -2.37 -8.35 -6.98
N ASN A 385 -2.58 -8.47 -5.67
CA ASN A 385 -3.72 -7.88 -4.98
C ASN A 385 -3.68 -6.34 -5.01
N ALA A 386 -2.50 -5.73 -4.91
CA ALA A 386 -2.34 -4.28 -5.08
C ALA A 386 -2.86 -3.80 -6.44
N LEU A 387 -2.62 -4.56 -7.51
CA LEU A 387 -3.09 -4.25 -8.87
C LEU A 387 -4.59 -4.49 -9.03
N THR A 388 -5.08 -5.65 -8.58
CA THR A 388 -6.49 -6.02 -8.79
C THR A 388 -7.44 -5.29 -7.85
N GLY A 389 -6.95 -4.83 -6.70
CA GLY A 389 -7.68 -4.00 -5.74
C GLY A 389 -7.71 -2.51 -6.09
N ALA A 390 -6.82 -2.04 -6.97
CA ALA A 390 -6.74 -0.62 -7.31
C ALA A 390 -7.93 -0.13 -8.15
N THR A 391 -8.29 1.14 -7.98
CA THR A 391 -9.28 1.87 -8.80
C THR A 391 -8.57 2.88 -9.70
N THR A 392 -9.15 3.24 -10.84
CA THR A 392 -8.63 4.26 -11.74
C THR A 392 -8.54 5.62 -11.05
N VAL A 393 -7.43 6.33 -11.25
CA VAL A 393 -7.19 7.65 -10.64
C VAL A 393 -6.81 8.67 -11.71
N THR A 394 -7.44 9.84 -11.65
CA THR A 394 -6.98 11.05 -12.34
C THR A 394 -6.31 11.94 -11.32
N GLY A 395 -5.06 12.29 -11.59
CA GLY A 395 -4.23 13.15 -10.74
C GLY A 395 -4.00 14.54 -11.33
N ARG A 396 -2.88 15.14 -10.96
CA ARG A 396 -2.46 16.46 -11.44
C ARG A 396 -2.36 16.50 -12.98
N ASP A 397 -2.59 17.67 -13.55
CA ASP A 397 -2.51 17.94 -14.99
C ASP A 397 -3.45 17.07 -15.84
N GLY A 398 -4.50 16.49 -15.22
CA GLY A 398 -5.41 15.55 -15.90
C GLY A 398 -4.79 14.19 -16.20
N PHE A 399 -3.58 13.90 -15.68
CA PHE A 399 -2.92 12.60 -15.89
C PHE A 399 -3.74 11.48 -15.26
N ARG A 400 -4.21 10.55 -16.10
CA ARG A 400 -5.09 9.44 -15.71
C ARG A 400 -4.35 8.11 -15.76
N VAL A 401 -4.40 7.36 -14.68
CA VAL A 401 -3.85 6.00 -14.58
C VAL A 401 -4.99 5.02 -14.34
N GLU A 402 -5.16 4.13 -15.29
CA GLU A 402 -6.23 3.13 -15.24
C GLU A 402 -5.86 1.95 -14.35
N ALA A 403 -6.84 1.47 -13.62
CA ALA A 403 -6.76 0.17 -12.96
C ALA A 403 -6.77 -0.95 -14.02
N ILE A 404 -6.16 -2.10 -13.68
CA ILE A 404 -6.21 -3.26 -14.56
C ILE A 404 -7.67 -3.70 -14.78
N SER A 405 -8.07 -3.94 -16.04
CA SER A 405 -9.43 -4.36 -16.35
C SER A 405 -9.70 -5.80 -15.90
N ILE A 406 -10.56 -5.97 -14.91
CA ILE A 406 -10.90 -7.29 -14.35
C ILE A 406 -11.59 -8.20 -15.39
N PRO A 407 -12.55 -7.74 -16.22
CA PRO A 407 -13.13 -8.59 -17.27
C PRO A 407 -12.10 -9.08 -18.29
N ARG A 408 -11.22 -8.17 -18.77
CA ARG A 408 -10.16 -8.52 -19.69
C ARG A 408 -9.15 -9.49 -19.08
N LEU A 409 -8.78 -9.26 -17.83
CA LEU A 409 -7.86 -10.12 -17.10
C LEU A 409 -8.44 -11.54 -16.95
N ARG A 410 -9.75 -11.68 -16.62
CA ARG A 410 -10.42 -12.99 -16.60
C ARG A 410 -10.37 -13.69 -17.94
N ALA A 411 -10.65 -12.99 -19.03
CA ALA A 411 -10.60 -13.56 -20.37
C ALA A 411 -9.20 -14.08 -20.71
N LEU A 412 -8.16 -13.32 -20.41
CA LEU A 412 -6.76 -13.70 -20.65
C LEU A 412 -6.36 -14.94 -19.83
N LEU A 413 -6.69 -14.96 -18.54
CA LEU A 413 -6.34 -16.09 -17.67
C LEU A 413 -7.10 -17.37 -18.04
N SER A 414 -8.34 -17.26 -18.52
CA SER A 414 -9.13 -18.41 -18.96
C SER A 414 -8.62 -19.01 -20.26
N SER A 415 -8.13 -18.20 -21.20
CA SER A 415 -7.58 -18.68 -22.49
C SER A 415 -6.27 -19.44 -22.32
N ASP A 416 -5.42 -19.05 -21.38
CA ASP A 416 -4.12 -19.68 -21.15
C ASP A 416 -4.22 -21.07 -20.47
N VAL A 417 -5.27 -21.28 -19.66
CA VAL A 417 -5.57 -22.61 -19.06
C VAL A 417 -5.91 -23.65 -20.13
N THR A 418 -6.46 -23.23 -21.28
CA THR A 418 -6.79 -24.14 -22.40
C THR A 418 -5.55 -24.57 -23.18
N ILE A 419 -4.48 -23.76 -23.18
CA ILE A 419 -3.22 -24.06 -23.90
C ILE A 419 -2.32 -25.00 -23.07
N ARG A 420 -2.47 -25.04 -21.74
CA ARG A 420 -1.65 -25.85 -20.82
C ARG A 420 -2.24 -27.21 -20.45
N ARG A 421 -3.39 -27.59 -21.02
CA ARG A 421 -3.97 -28.93 -20.96
C ARG A 421 -3.63 -29.71 -22.22
#